data_5a40be455e7a92d97cdad87124668f68
#
_entry.id   5a40be455e7a92d97cdad87124668f68
#
_cell.length_a   1.000
_cell.length_b   1.000
_cell.length_c   1.000
_cell.angle_alpha   90.00
_cell.angle_beta   90.00
_cell.angle_gamma   90.00
#
_symmetry.space_group_name_H-M   'P 1'
#
loop_
_entity.id
_entity.type
_entity.pdbx_description
1 polymer ?
#
loop_
_entity_poly.entity_id
_entity_poly.type
_entity_poly.pdbx_seq_one_letter_code
_entity_poly.pdbx_strand_id
1 'polypeptide(L)'
;MKKLVFLIVITSSIAFVTSAQRYDTLVYRDSIHFTRMQVYHVEGTTFIYPRPKPFAFITKIPATFAGAARISFKKESLKSWGIIAGSTAVLLLLDDDIAKKVQQASRYIGLDNTRVYRDGLAFKIGSTELDIYEPPGNLNTAIYSMGEGVPPLVLSAGMWAYGLIKRDNRAISTASQIVQATTAAGFMTQFLKRTTGRESPFRATKPGGAWRPFPKPSVYQKSVPMYDAFPSGHMGTMVATYVVLTENYPEKRWIRPVGISLMSLVGLAMINNDVHWASDYPLAIGMGYAFGKATVKLNRFVKGEPMFKKLKTKS
;
A
#
# COMPACT_ATOMS: atom_id res chain seq x y z
N MET A 1 7.95 8.08 -25.68
CA MET A 1 7.17 7.42 -24.65
C MET A 1 7.95 7.14 -23.34
N LYS A 2 9.24 6.77 -23.37
CA LYS A 2 10.05 6.43 -22.17
C LYS A 2 10.22 7.57 -21.14
N LYS A 3 10.25 8.83 -21.60
CA LYS A 3 10.33 10.03 -20.72
C LYS A 3 8.99 10.38 -20.06
N LEU A 4 7.86 9.91 -20.64
CA LEU A 4 6.51 10.25 -20.19
C LEU A 4 6.09 9.50 -18.92
N VAL A 5 6.46 8.22 -18.79
CA VAL A 5 6.11 7.39 -17.62
C VAL A 5 6.90 7.82 -16.39
N PHE A 6 8.18 8.14 -16.54
CA PHE A 6 9.00 8.68 -15.45
C PHE A 6 8.54 10.09 -15.03
N LEU A 7 8.10 10.89 -16.00
CA LEU A 7 7.53 12.22 -15.76
C LEU A 7 6.17 12.14 -15.05
N ILE A 8 5.32 11.16 -15.35
CA ILE A 8 4.02 10.96 -14.69
C ILE A 8 4.21 10.59 -13.21
N VAL A 9 5.18 9.76 -12.86
CA VAL A 9 5.47 9.40 -11.46
C VAL A 9 6.03 10.61 -10.71
N ILE A 10 6.91 11.41 -11.32
CA ILE A 10 7.47 12.62 -10.70
C ILE A 10 6.45 13.75 -10.66
N THR A 11 5.67 13.97 -11.73
CA THR A 11 4.67 15.05 -11.77
C THR A 11 3.46 14.74 -10.89
N SER A 12 3.06 13.48 -10.73
CA SER A 12 2.04 13.12 -9.74
C SER A 12 2.54 13.37 -8.31
N SER A 13 3.82 13.20 -8.02
CA SER A 13 4.43 13.55 -6.73
C SER A 13 4.46 15.06 -6.49
N ILE A 14 4.65 15.87 -7.54
CA ILE A 14 4.75 17.34 -7.46
C ILE A 14 3.36 18.01 -7.42
N ALA A 15 2.36 17.48 -8.12
CA ALA A 15 0.99 18.03 -8.12
C ALA A 15 0.28 17.95 -6.76
N PHE A 16 0.80 17.15 -5.81
CA PHE A 16 0.32 17.13 -4.43
C PHE A 16 0.52 18.44 -3.66
N VAL A 17 1.30 19.37 -4.21
CA VAL A 17 2.00 20.40 -3.44
C VAL A 17 1.41 21.80 -3.56
N THR A 18 0.52 22.05 -4.50
CA THR A 18 0.27 23.45 -4.94
C THR A 18 -0.86 24.22 -4.26
N SER A 19 -1.52 23.70 -3.22
CA SER A 19 -2.40 24.54 -2.41
C SER A 19 -1.80 24.84 -1.05
N ALA A 20 -1.28 26.07 -0.88
CA ALA A 20 -0.89 26.59 0.41
C ALA A 20 -2.13 26.69 1.31
N GLN A 21 -2.38 25.67 2.12
CA GLN A 21 -3.36 25.75 3.18
C GLN A 21 -2.76 26.52 4.35
N ARG A 22 -3.54 27.49 4.87
CA ARG A 22 -3.20 28.12 6.15
C ARG A 22 -3.22 27.07 7.24
N TYR A 23 -2.14 26.95 7.98
CA TYR A 23 -2.06 26.10 9.16
C TYR A 23 -1.59 26.94 10.36
N ASP A 24 -2.28 26.73 11.48
CA ASP A 24 -1.85 27.28 12.76
C ASP A 24 -0.96 26.25 13.46
N THR A 25 0.18 26.70 13.97
CA THR A 25 1.08 25.84 14.72
C THR A 25 0.72 25.94 16.19
N LEU A 26 0.17 24.87 16.74
CA LEU A 26 -0.06 24.74 18.18
C LEU A 26 1.16 24.10 18.83
N VAL A 27 1.67 24.75 19.88
CA VAL A 27 2.72 24.17 20.73
C VAL A 27 2.03 23.57 21.95
N TYR A 28 2.00 22.24 22.02
CA TYR A 28 1.52 21.54 23.20
C TYR A 28 2.68 21.30 24.14
N ARG A 29 2.53 21.79 25.37
CA ARG A 29 3.48 21.49 26.45
C ARG A 29 2.98 20.23 27.17
N ASP A 30 3.57 19.08 26.86
CA ASP A 30 3.50 17.95 27.78
C ASP A 30 4.50 18.18 28.90
N SER A 31 4.23 17.65 30.09
CA SER A 31 5.09 17.85 31.29
C SER A 31 6.57 17.46 31.11
N ILE A 32 6.90 16.80 29.98
CA ILE A 32 8.25 16.32 29.67
C ILE A 32 8.74 16.70 28.25
N HIS A 33 7.85 16.95 27.26
CA HIS A 33 8.25 17.23 25.87
C HIS A 33 7.35 18.28 25.19
N PHE A 34 7.98 19.24 24.49
CA PHE A 34 7.26 20.15 23.58
C PHE A 34 6.97 19.42 22.27
N THR A 35 5.71 19.10 22.02
CA THR A 35 5.28 18.52 20.74
C THR A 35 4.73 19.63 19.84
N ARG A 36 5.37 19.91 18.70
CA ARG A 36 4.83 20.82 17.70
C ARG A 36 3.72 20.11 16.96
N MET A 37 2.51 20.65 17.02
CA MET A 37 1.33 20.19 16.29
C MET A 37 0.91 21.23 15.28
N GLN A 38 0.48 20.81 14.10
CA GLN A 38 -0.11 21.67 13.09
C GLN A 38 -1.57 21.32 12.89
N VAL A 39 -2.41 22.35 12.79
CA VAL A 39 -3.86 22.25 12.62
C VAL A 39 -4.22 22.57 11.18
N TYR A 40 -5.04 21.73 10.57
CA TYR A 40 -5.54 21.90 9.22
C TYR A 40 -7.08 21.88 9.24
N HIS A 41 -7.69 22.92 8.70
CA HIS A 41 -9.14 22.99 8.52
C HIS A 41 -9.48 22.60 7.09
N VAL A 42 -10.18 21.48 6.94
CA VAL A 42 -10.51 20.91 5.63
C VAL A 42 -11.99 20.54 5.61
N GLU A 43 -12.77 21.15 4.73
CA GLU A 43 -14.19 20.84 4.52
C GLU A 43 -14.97 20.75 5.86
N GLY A 44 -14.80 21.73 6.76
CA GLY A 44 -15.46 21.78 8.07
C GLY A 44 -14.89 20.84 9.14
N THR A 45 -13.91 20.01 8.79
CA THR A 45 -13.23 19.10 9.72
C THR A 45 -11.88 19.67 10.13
N THR A 46 -11.55 19.60 11.41
CA THR A 46 -10.26 20.02 11.94
C THR A 46 -9.38 18.80 12.17
N PHE A 47 -8.30 18.70 11.40
CA PHE A 47 -7.27 17.69 11.54
C PHE A 47 -6.06 18.25 12.28
N ILE A 48 -5.46 17.44 13.14
CA ILE A 48 -4.27 17.81 13.90
C ILE A 48 -3.17 16.80 13.64
N TYR A 49 -2.03 17.28 13.17
CA TYR A 49 -0.86 16.47 12.85
C TYR A 49 0.29 16.80 13.79
N PRO A 50 0.59 15.93 14.77
CA PRO A 50 1.84 16.03 15.49
C PRO A 50 3.00 15.71 14.56
N ARG A 51 4.16 16.34 14.80
CA ARG A 51 5.39 15.95 14.12
C ARG A 51 5.76 14.52 14.52
N PRO A 52 5.91 13.57 13.57
CA PRO A 52 6.28 12.20 13.91
C PRO A 52 7.63 12.16 14.65
N LYS A 53 7.72 11.32 15.67
CA LYS A 53 9.01 11.00 16.29
C LYS A 53 9.86 10.19 15.30
N PRO A 54 11.20 10.28 15.36
CA PRO A 54 12.07 9.37 14.61
C PRO A 54 11.65 7.91 14.83
N PHE A 55 11.64 7.11 13.75
CA PHE A 55 11.26 5.70 13.77
C PHE A 55 9.82 5.38 14.23
N ALA A 56 8.93 6.38 14.34
CA ALA A 56 7.53 6.16 14.72
C ALA A 56 6.83 5.15 13.77
N PHE A 57 7.21 5.11 12.52
CA PHE A 57 6.70 4.18 11.52
C PHE A 57 7.07 2.71 11.81
N ILE A 58 8.13 2.46 12.59
CA ILE A 58 8.51 1.12 13.06
C ILE A 58 7.87 0.85 14.43
N THR A 59 8.07 1.74 15.39
CA THR A 59 7.66 1.51 16.78
C THR A 59 6.15 1.41 16.97
N LYS A 60 5.36 1.96 16.04
CA LYS A 60 3.90 1.89 16.05
C LYS A 60 3.31 0.70 15.27
N ILE A 61 4.13 -0.16 14.66
CA ILE A 61 3.64 -1.36 13.94
C ILE A 61 2.75 -2.24 14.82
N PRO A 62 3.12 -2.60 16.07
CA PRO A 62 2.23 -3.42 16.92
C PRO A 62 0.87 -2.76 17.17
N ALA A 63 0.85 -1.45 17.41
CA ALA A 63 -0.39 -0.70 17.58
C ALA A 63 -1.23 -0.65 16.29
N THR A 64 -0.58 -0.63 15.12
CA THR A 64 -1.27 -0.72 13.82
C THR A 64 -1.96 -2.06 13.66
N PHE A 65 -1.33 -3.17 14.03
CA PHE A 65 -1.95 -4.50 14.03
C PHE A 65 -3.17 -4.53 14.94
N ALA A 66 -3.05 -4.06 16.18
CA ALA A 66 -4.18 -3.99 17.10
C ALA A 66 -5.32 -3.11 16.57
N GLY A 67 -4.99 -1.98 15.93
CA GLY A 67 -5.94 -1.09 15.29
C GLY A 67 -6.64 -1.74 14.09
N ALA A 68 -5.89 -2.41 13.23
CA ALA A 68 -6.42 -3.13 12.08
C ALA A 68 -7.35 -4.27 12.51
N ALA A 69 -6.97 -5.04 13.53
CA ALA A 69 -7.81 -6.07 14.11
C ALA A 69 -9.14 -5.50 14.65
N ARG A 70 -9.10 -4.39 15.40
CA ARG A 70 -10.33 -3.72 15.88
C ARG A 70 -11.24 -3.26 14.74
N ILE A 71 -10.66 -2.78 13.63
CA ILE A 71 -11.43 -2.38 12.44
C ILE A 71 -12.04 -3.60 11.77
N SER A 72 -11.28 -4.70 11.65
CA SER A 72 -11.68 -5.90 10.94
C SER A 72 -12.75 -6.72 11.69
N PHE A 73 -12.66 -6.79 13.03
CA PHE A 73 -13.53 -7.68 13.85
C PHE A 73 -14.67 -6.98 14.58
N LYS A 74 -15.01 -5.74 14.24
CA LYS A 74 -16.21 -5.08 14.73
C LYS A 74 -17.46 -5.57 13.99
N LYS A 75 -18.64 -5.50 14.63
CA LYS A 75 -19.92 -5.98 14.05
C LYS A 75 -20.22 -5.37 12.67
N GLU A 76 -19.95 -4.08 12.49
CA GLU A 76 -20.18 -3.37 11.23
C GLU A 76 -19.31 -3.89 10.08
N SER A 77 -18.23 -4.61 10.37
CA SER A 77 -17.34 -5.20 9.36
C SER A 77 -17.82 -6.56 8.86
N LEU A 78 -18.83 -7.18 9.47
CA LEU A 78 -19.37 -8.48 9.04
C LEU A 78 -19.86 -8.44 7.58
N LYS A 79 -20.54 -7.36 7.18
CA LYS A 79 -20.95 -7.16 5.78
C LYS A 79 -19.75 -7.14 4.83
N SER A 80 -18.68 -6.46 5.20
CA SER A 80 -17.45 -6.40 4.40
C SER A 80 -16.78 -7.77 4.30
N TRP A 81 -16.76 -8.53 5.38
CA TRP A 81 -16.27 -9.90 5.37
C TRP A 81 -17.11 -10.80 4.46
N GLY A 82 -18.44 -10.68 4.49
CA GLY A 82 -19.33 -11.38 3.57
C GLY A 82 -19.04 -11.05 2.10
N ILE A 83 -18.81 -9.77 1.78
CA ILE A 83 -18.43 -9.34 0.43
C ILE A 83 -17.06 -9.92 0.05
N ILE A 84 -16.06 -9.85 0.92
CA ILE A 84 -14.72 -10.39 0.66
C ILE A 84 -14.80 -11.89 0.41
N ALA A 85 -15.44 -12.64 1.30
CA ALA A 85 -15.56 -14.08 1.17
C ALA A 85 -16.36 -14.48 -0.09
N GLY A 86 -17.51 -13.85 -0.33
CA GLY A 86 -18.35 -14.12 -1.49
C GLY A 86 -17.65 -13.78 -2.81
N SER A 87 -17.03 -12.61 -2.90
CA SER A 87 -16.29 -12.24 -4.11
C SER A 87 -15.06 -13.14 -4.34
N THR A 88 -14.33 -13.49 -3.28
CA THR A 88 -13.22 -14.45 -3.38
C THR A 88 -13.72 -15.80 -3.90
N ALA A 89 -14.82 -16.33 -3.36
CA ALA A 89 -15.37 -17.61 -3.79
C ALA A 89 -15.82 -17.62 -5.26
N VAL A 90 -16.51 -16.54 -5.69
CA VAL A 90 -16.91 -16.39 -7.11
C VAL A 90 -15.69 -16.29 -8.03
N LEU A 91 -14.72 -15.48 -7.64
CA LEU A 91 -13.50 -15.29 -8.45
C LEU A 91 -12.65 -16.55 -8.52
N LEU A 92 -12.60 -17.38 -7.45
CA LEU A 92 -11.93 -18.69 -7.46
C LEU A 92 -12.48 -19.62 -8.55
N LEU A 93 -13.78 -19.57 -8.81
CA LEU A 93 -14.42 -20.37 -9.88
C LEU A 93 -14.11 -19.83 -11.27
N LEU A 94 -13.73 -18.56 -11.38
CA LEU A 94 -13.54 -17.84 -12.65
C LEU A 94 -12.07 -17.52 -12.94
N ASP A 95 -11.15 -17.84 -12.06
CA ASP A 95 -9.74 -17.41 -12.13
C ASP A 95 -9.07 -17.76 -13.48
N ASP A 96 -9.20 -19.01 -13.93
CA ASP A 96 -8.59 -19.46 -15.19
C ASP A 96 -9.20 -18.73 -16.42
N ASP A 97 -10.52 -18.53 -16.43
CA ASP A 97 -11.20 -17.83 -17.51
C ASP A 97 -10.86 -16.35 -17.54
N ILE A 98 -10.80 -15.72 -16.36
CA ILE A 98 -10.38 -14.32 -16.22
C ILE A 98 -8.93 -14.17 -16.70
N ALA A 99 -8.02 -15.03 -16.26
CA ALA A 99 -6.62 -14.99 -16.66
C ALA A 99 -6.49 -15.09 -18.20
N LYS A 100 -7.13 -16.08 -18.83
CA LYS A 100 -7.14 -16.25 -20.29
C LYS A 100 -7.67 -15.02 -21.03
N LYS A 101 -8.82 -14.47 -20.59
CA LYS A 101 -9.43 -13.29 -21.23
C LYS A 101 -8.58 -12.04 -21.09
N VAL A 102 -8.00 -11.79 -19.90
CA VAL A 102 -7.12 -10.64 -19.67
C VAL A 102 -5.87 -10.74 -20.53
N GLN A 103 -5.26 -11.92 -20.62
CA GLN A 103 -4.08 -12.14 -21.46
C GLN A 103 -4.40 -11.97 -22.96
N GLN A 104 -5.55 -12.47 -23.42
CA GLN A 104 -5.98 -12.27 -24.79
C GLN A 104 -6.20 -10.79 -25.12
N ALA A 105 -6.91 -10.06 -24.24
CA ALA A 105 -7.14 -8.63 -24.40
C ALA A 105 -5.81 -7.83 -24.35
N SER A 106 -4.89 -8.20 -23.48
CA SER A 106 -3.57 -7.56 -23.38
C SER A 106 -2.76 -7.74 -24.68
N ARG A 107 -2.75 -8.94 -25.25
CA ARG A 107 -2.09 -9.20 -26.53
C ARG A 107 -2.75 -8.45 -27.69
N TYR A 108 -4.08 -8.36 -27.70
CA TYR A 108 -4.81 -7.60 -28.71
C TYR A 108 -4.40 -6.13 -28.76
N ILE A 109 -4.10 -5.52 -27.62
CA ILE A 109 -3.63 -4.12 -27.52
C ILE A 109 -2.10 -4.00 -27.56
N GLY A 110 -1.38 -5.07 -27.89
CA GLY A 110 0.08 -5.07 -28.01
C GLY A 110 0.84 -5.05 -26.68
N LEU A 111 0.20 -5.39 -25.56
CA LEU A 111 0.88 -5.59 -24.28
C LEU A 111 1.37 -7.03 -24.18
N ASP A 112 2.69 -7.17 -24.11
CA ASP A 112 3.36 -8.43 -23.83
C ASP A 112 3.14 -8.84 -22.36
N ASN A 113 3.21 -10.15 -22.07
CA ASN A 113 3.18 -10.71 -20.71
C ASN A 113 4.59 -10.95 -20.13
N THR A 114 5.64 -10.61 -20.87
CA THR A 114 7.02 -10.72 -20.40
C THR A 114 7.40 -9.57 -19.50
N ARG A 115 7.97 -9.90 -18.35
CA ARG A 115 8.60 -8.92 -17.47
C ARG A 115 10.03 -8.70 -17.94
N VAL A 116 10.32 -7.49 -18.35
CA VAL A 116 11.65 -7.08 -18.80
C VAL A 116 12.16 -6.01 -17.85
N TYR A 117 13.26 -6.31 -17.19
CA TYR A 117 14.00 -5.36 -16.36
C TYR A 117 15.29 -5.01 -17.05
N ARG A 118 15.84 -3.85 -16.74
CA ARG A 118 17.15 -3.39 -17.21
C ARG A 118 18.10 -3.33 -16.04
N ASP A 119 19.39 -3.41 -16.35
CA ASP A 119 20.43 -3.18 -15.36
C ASP A 119 20.19 -1.82 -14.66
N GLY A 120 20.18 -1.86 -13.34
CA GLY A 120 19.80 -0.73 -12.50
C GLY A 120 20.86 -0.40 -11.48
N LEU A 121 20.41 -0.05 -10.27
CA LEU A 121 21.31 0.23 -9.15
C LEU A 121 21.60 -1.06 -8.41
N ALA A 122 22.83 -1.52 -8.52
CA ALA A 122 23.34 -2.64 -7.76
C ALA A 122 24.38 -2.18 -6.74
N PHE A 123 24.47 -2.87 -5.62
CA PHE A 123 25.46 -2.65 -4.57
C PHE A 123 26.21 -3.94 -4.27
N LYS A 124 27.54 -3.91 -4.30
CA LYS A 124 28.37 -5.07 -4.00
C LYS A 124 28.79 -5.10 -2.55
N ILE A 125 28.49 -6.20 -1.86
CA ILE A 125 29.00 -6.51 -0.53
C ILE A 125 29.87 -7.76 -0.67
N GLY A 126 31.19 -7.60 -0.67
CA GLY A 126 32.12 -8.68 -0.94
C GLY A 126 31.92 -9.27 -2.35
N SER A 127 31.66 -10.57 -2.44
CA SER A 127 31.37 -11.26 -3.71
C SER A 127 29.89 -11.26 -4.11
N THR A 128 29.00 -10.73 -3.29
CA THR A 128 27.55 -10.73 -3.53
C THR A 128 27.12 -9.39 -4.10
N GLU A 129 26.50 -9.40 -5.27
CA GLU A 129 25.82 -8.24 -5.87
C GLU A 129 24.36 -8.23 -5.42
N LEU A 130 23.93 -7.12 -4.84
CA LEU A 130 22.56 -6.88 -4.40
C LEU A 130 21.93 -5.83 -5.31
N ASP A 131 21.01 -6.26 -6.13
CA ASP A 131 20.21 -5.35 -6.95
C ASP A 131 19.23 -4.58 -6.05
N ILE A 132 19.41 -3.25 -5.99
CA ILE A 132 18.54 -2.36 -5.19
C ILE A 132 17.31 -1.97 -6.01
N TYR A 133 17.49 -1.75 -7.30
CA TYR A 133 16.41 -1.33 -8.19
C TYR A 133 16.76 -1.65 -9.64
N GLU A 134 15.89 -2.41 -10.29
CA GLU A 134 15.94 -2.71 -11.71
C GLU A 134 14.84 -1.92 -12.44
N PRO A 135 15.18 -0.96 -13.32
CA PRO A 135 14.20 -0.18 -14.05
C PRO A 135 13.39 -1.05 -15.01
N PRO A 136 12.07 -0.81 -15.17
CA PRO A 136 11.26 -1.57 -16.12
C PRO A 136 11.72 -1.33 -17.56
N GLY A 137 11.85 -2.41 -18.33
CA GLY A 137 12.29 -2.40 -19.73
C GLY A 137 11.16 -2.21 -20.73
N ASN A 138 9.91 -2.53 -20.38
CA ASN A 138 8.73 -2.37 -21.22
C ASN A 138 7.55 -1.78 -20.45
N LEU A 139 6.46 -1.44 -21.16
CA LEU A 139 5.26 -0.83 -20.57
C LEU A 139 4.55 -1.76 -19.59
N ASN A 140 4.47 -3.05 -19.89
CA ASN A 140 3.84 -4.04 -19.02
C ASN A 140 4.58 -4.12 -17.66
N THR A 141 5.91 -4.22 -17.69
CA THR A 141 6.73 -4.21 -16.48
C THR A 141 6.61 -2.88 -15.72
N ALA A 142 6.52 -1.75 -16.43
CA ALA A 142 6.36 -0.44 -15.81
C ALA A 142 5.02 -0.34 -15.06
N ILE A 143 3.93 -0.85 -15.62
CA ILE A 143 2.63 -0.88 -14.93
C ILE A 143 2.71 -1.84 -13.73
N TYR A 144 3.26 -3.02 -13.92
CA TYR A 144 3.40 -4.02 -12.87
C TYR A 144 4.21 -3.49 -11.68
N SER A 145 5.37 -2.87 -11.94
CA SER A 145 6.27 -2.37 -10.88
C SER A 145 5.68 -1.21 -10.07
N MET A 146 4.63 -0.54 -10.56
CA MET A 146 3.90 0.44 -9.75
C MET A 146 3.19 -0.17 -8.53
N GLY A 147 2.93 -1.48 -8.54
CA GLY A 147 2.38 -2.21 -7.40
C GLY A 147 3.43 -2.72 -6.41
N GLU A 148 4.71 -2.67 -6.76
CA GLU A 148 5.80 -3.09 -5.88
C GLU A 148 6.00 -2.15 -4.69
N GLY A 149 6.86 -2.54 -3.75
CA GLY A 149 7.13 -1.73 -2.56
C GLY A 149 7.89 -0.43 -2.82
N VAL A 150 8.61 -0.33 -3.95
CA VAL A 150 9.44 0.83 -4.28
C VAL A 150 8.64 2.12 -4.50
N PRO A 151 7.55 2.16 -5.31
CA PRO A 151 6.77 3.38 -5.51
C PRO A 151 6.22 4.03 -4.24
N PRO A 152 5.63 3.31 -3.28
CA PRO A 152 5.24 3.89 -1.99
C PRO A 152 6.41 4.47 -1.19
N LEU A 153 7.59 3.84 -1.25
CA LEU A 153 8.79 4.35 -0.58
C LEU A 153 9.30 5.65 -1.23
N VAL A 154 9.34 5.71 -2.57
CA VAL A 154 9.71 6.92 -3.32
C VAL A 154 8.73 8.06 -3.04
N LEU A 155 7.43 7.78 -3.07
CA LEU A 155 6.40 8.75 -2.71
C LEU A 155 6.58 9.25 -1.27
N SER A 156 6.82 8.33 -0.33
CA SER A 156 7.06 8.65 1.08
C SER A 156 8.30 9.53 1.24
N ALA A 157 9.42 9.19 0.60
CA ALA A 157 10.64 9.98 0.63
C ALA A 157 10.42 11.41 0.06
N GLY A 158 9.72 11.52 -1.07
CA GLY A 158 9.36 12.81 -1.67
C GLY A 158 8.48 13.67 -0.75
N MET A 159 7.44 13.08 -0.15
CA MET A 159 6.57 13.77 0.80
C MET A 159 7.31 14.18 2.08
N TRP A 160 8.21 13.34 2.55
CA TRP A 160 9.02 13.62 3.73
C TRP A 160 9.99 14.78 3.47
N ALA A 161 10.72 14.76 2.34
CA ALA A 161 11.61 15.84 1.93
C ALA A 161 10.86 17.18 1.76
N TYR A 162 9.72 17.14 1.05
CA TYR A 162 8.84 18.29 0.92
C TYR A 162 8.41 18.84 2.29
N GLY A 163 7.94 17.95 3.17
CA GLY A 163 7.49 18.33 4.51
C GLY A 163 8.58 18.93 5.38
N LEU A 164 9.84 18.51 5.22
CA LEU A 164 10.99 19.14 5.88
C LEU A 164 11.26 20.54 5.33
N ILE A 165 11.30 20.71 4.00
CA ILE A 165 11.58 21.99 3.32
C ILE A 165 10.47 23.01 3.65
N LYS A 166 9.21 22.60 3.58
CA LYS A 166 8.04 23.46 3.81
C LYS A 166 7.59 23.52 5.27
N ARG A 167 8.26 22.80 6.17
CA ARG A 167 7.87 22.65 7.58
C ARG A 167 6.41 22.18 7.75
N ASP A 168 5.99 21.24 6.89
CA ASP A 168 4.63 20.70 6.82
C ASP A 168 4.55 19.36 7.54
N ASN A 169 3.98 19.37 8.77
CA ASN A 169 3.84 18.14 9.57
C ASN A 169 2.85 17.16 8.93
N ARG A 170 1.87 17.61 8.16
CA ARG A 170 0.92 16.73 7.46
C ARG A 170 1.65 15.89 6.43
N ALA A 171 2.51 16.50 5.62
CA ALA A 171 3.32 15.78 4.64
C ALA A 171 4.29 14.80 5.32
N ILE A 172 5.02 15.22 6.37
CA ILE A 172 5.94 14.36 7.11
C ILE A 172 5.17 13.19 7.76
N SER A 173 4.01 13.48 8.35
CA SER A 173 3.17 12.45 8.99
C SER A 173 2.63 11.48 7.96
N THR A 174 2.16 11.95 6.80
CA THR A 174 1.66 11.08 5.71
C THR A 174 2.76 10.18 5.18
N ALA A 175 3.97 10.72 4.97
CA ALA A 175 5.14 9.93 4.58
C ALA A 175 5.41 8.78 5.57
N SER A 176 5.50 9.11 6.86
CA SER A 176 5.67 8.11 7.92
C SER A 176 4.55 7.08 7.96
N GLN A 177 3.30 7.51 7.75
CA GLN A 177 2.12 6.65 7.73
C GLN A 177 2.12 5.69 6.54
N ILE A 178 2.56 6.11 5.35
CA ILE A 178 2.69 5.24 4.18
C ILE A 178 3.63 4.08 4.51
N VAL A 179 4.85 4.37 4.98
CA VAL A 179 5.81 3.32 5.34
C VAL A 179 5.26 2.41 6.43
N GLN A 180 4.66 2.97 7.48
CA GLN A 180 4.06 2.20 8.58
C GLN A 180 2.95 1.26 8.11
N ALA A 181 2.00 1.76 7.30
CA ALA A 181 0.86 1.00 6.82
C ALA A 181 1.28 -0.12 5.87
N THR A 182 2.16 0.19 4.91
CA THR A 182 2.63 -0.77 3.91
C THR A 182 3.50 -1.85 4.54
N THR A 183 4.37 -1.51 5.50
CA THR A 183 5.17 -2.47 6.26
C THR A 183 4.28 -3.40 7.08
N ALA A 184 3.31 -2.86 7.81
CA ALA A 184 2.39 -3.68 8.62
C ALA A 184 1.51 -4.59 7.73
N ALA A 185 0.98 -4.08 6.63
CA ALA A 185 0.23 -4.87 5.65
C ALA A 185 1.13 -5.95 5.01
N GLY A 186 2.38 -5.62 4.70
CA GLY A 186 3.37 -6.55 4.18
C GLY A 186 3.64 -7.74 5.12
N PHE A 187 3.84 -7.48 6.41
CA PHE A 187 3.99 -8.55 7.41
C PHE A 187 2.77 -9.47 7.47
N MET A 188 1.55 -8.90 7.48
CA MET A 188 0.33 -9.70 7.46
C MET A 188 0.21 -10.51 6.16
N THR A 189 0.52 -9.91 5.02
CA THR A 189 0.55 -10.60 3.73
C THR A 189 1.50 -11.78 3.76
N GLN A 190 2.73 -11.59 4.25
CA GLN A 190 3.72 -12.65 4.35
C GLN A 190 3.30 -13.77 5.32
N PHE A 191 2.61 -13.42 6.39
CA PHE A 191 2.01 -14.41 7.29
C PHE A 191 0.94 -15.24 6.58
N LEU A 192 -0.01 -14.57 5.89
CA LEU A 192 -1.11 -15.24 5.18
C LEU A 192 -0.60 -16.08 3.99
N LYS A 193 0.38 -15.61 3.24
CA LYS A 193 0.99 -16.40 2.15
C LYS A 193 1.55 -17.74 2.66
N ARG A 194 2.19 -17.73 3.81
CA ARG A 194 2.73 -18.96 4.43
C ARG A 194 1.65 -19.85 5.05
N THR A 195 0.55 -19.28 5.49
CA THR A 195 -0.56 -20.08 6.05
C THR A 195 -1.45 -20.68 4.96
N THR A 196 -1.55 -20.02 3.80
CA THR A 196 -2.39 -20.47 2.68
C THR A 196 -1.62 -21.28 1.64
N GLY A 197 -0.39 -20.87 1.31
CA GLY A 197 0.49 -21.60 0.40
C GLY A 197 -0.07 -21.77 -1.00
N ARG A 198 -0.71 -20.74 -1.58
CA ARG A 198 -1.31 -20.82 -2.91
C ARG A 198 -0.28 -20.62 -4.02
N GLU A 199 -0.34 -21.45 -5.05
CA GLU A 199 0.48 -21.33 -6.26
C GLU A 199 0.11 -20.08 -7.07
N SER A 200 1.15 -19.38 -7.60
CA SER A 200 0.98 -18.36 -8.63
C SER A 200 0.54 -18.99 -9.96
N PRO A 201 -0.22 -18.28 -10.82
CA PRO A 201 -0.71 -18.84 -12.09
C PRO A 201 0.39 -19.48 -12.95
N PHE A 202 1.55 -18.81 -13.11
CA PHE A 202 2.66 -19.32 -13.93
C PHE A 202 3.35 -20.59 -13.36
N ARG A 203 3.01 -21.01 -12.15
CA ARG A 203 3.49 -22.24 -11.49
C ARG A 203 2.36 -23.19 -11.16
N ALA A 204 1.14 -22.89 -11.58
CA ALA A 204 -0.03 -23.67 -11.23
C ALA A 204 0.09 -25.12 -11.75
N THR A 205 -0.05 -26.07 -10.84
CA THR A 205 -0.04 -27.51 -11.14
C THR A 205 -1.45 -28.08 -11.38
N LYS A 206 -2.49 -27.24 -11.14
CA LYS A 206 -3.89 -27.54 -11.42
C LYS A 206 -4.67 -26.24 -11.63
N PRO A 207 -5.87 -26.28 -12.23
CA PRO A 207 -6.73 -25.11 -12.40
C PRO A 207 -6.92 -24.33 -11.10
N GLY A 208 -6.84 -23.00 -11.13
CA GLY A 208 -6.94 -22.12 -9.98
C GLY A 208 -5.77 -22.17 -9.00
N GLY A 209 -4.70 -22.93 -9.31
CA GLY A 209 -3.53 -23.15 -8.46
C GLY A 209 -3.78 -24.06 -7.26
N ALA A 210 -2.79 -24.85 -6.89
CA ALA A 210 -2.87 -25.68 -5.69
C ALA A 210 -2.64 -24.84 -4.41
N TRP A 211 -3.24 -25.30 -3.32
CA TRP A 211 -3.06 -24.74 -2.00
C TRP A 211 -2.21 -25.71 -1.17
N ARG A 212 -1.07 -25.24 -0.67
CA ARG A 212 -0.10 -26.01 0.13
C ARG A 212 0.19 -25.24 1.41
N PRO A 213 -0.74 -25.25 2.39
CA PRO A 213 -0.62 -24.47 3.61
C PRO A 213 0.59 -24.91 4.44
N PHE A 214 1.17 -23.96 5.15
CA PHE A 214 2.28 -24.15 6.07
C PHE A 214 3.52 -24.84 5.47
N PRO A 215 4.03 -24.38 4.32
CA PRO A 215 5.25 -24.97 3.75
C PRO A 215 6.42 -24.77 4.72
N LYS A 216 7.32 -25.78 4.74
CA LYS A 216 8.56 -25.63 5.51
C LYS A 216 9.35 -24.40 5.02
N PRO A 217 9.94 -23.58 5.91
CA PRO A 217 10.65 -22.36 5.50
C PRO A 217 11.70 -22.58 4.41
N SER A 218 12.46 -23.66 4.50
CA SER A 218 13.48 -24.03 3.49
C SER A 218 12.87 -24.38 2.12
N VAL A 219 11.67 -24.97 2.09
CA VAL A 219 10.95 -25.30 0.85
C VAL A 219 10.35 -24.05 0.24
N TYR A 220 9.73 -23.20 1.07
CA TYR A 220 9.21 -21.91 0.64
C TYR A 220 10.29 -21.05 -0.05
N GLN A 221 11.47 -20.90 0.60
CA GLN A 221 12.56 -20.07 0.07
C GLN A 221 13.13 -20.59 -1.27
N LYS A 222 13.10 -21.90 -1.50
CA LYS A 222 13.59 -22.50 -2.75
C LYS A 222 12.64 -22.29 -3.92
N SER A 223 11.34 -22.08 -3.66
CA SER A 223 10.33 -22.00 -4.72
C SER A 223 9.16 -21.11 -4.28
N VAL A 224 9.45 -19.84 -3.97
CA VAL A 224 8.47 -18.84 -3.48
C VAL A 224 7.17 -18.83 -4.30
N PRO A 225 7.20 -18.83 -5.66
CA PRO A 225 5.97 -18.76 -6.46
C PRO A 225 5.02 -19.95 -6.33
N MET A 226 5.48 -21.05 -5.75
CA MET A 226 4.62 -22.21 -5.45
C MET A 226 3.71 -21.99 -4.22
N TYR A 227 3.88 -20.88 -3.49
CA TYR A 227 3.25 -20.68 -2.18
C TYR A 227 2.75 -19.26 -1.92
N ASP A 228 2.96 -18.30 -2.82
CA ASP A 228 2.86 -16.87 -2.46
C ASP A 228 1.82 -16.07 -3.26
N ALA A 229 0.87 -16.73 -3.93
CA ALA A 229 -0.16 -16.00 -4.67
C ALA A 229 -1.17 -15.30 -3.73
N PHE A 230 -1.68 -15.97 -2.71
CA PHE A 230 -2.78 -15.45 -1.89
C PHE A 230 -2.34 -15.00 -0.49
N PRO A 231 -2.77 -13.80 -0.07
CA PRO A 231 -3.38 -12.72 -0.83
C PRO A 231 -2.34 -11.90 -1.60
N SER A 232 -2.78 -11.06 -2.56
CA SER A 232 -1.88 -10.21 -3.34
C SER A 232 -1.20 -9.14 -2.48
N GLY A 233 0.15 -9.21 -2.40
CA GLY A 233 0.93 -8.20 -1.69
C GLY A 233 0.92 -6.84 -2.39
N HIS A 234 1.01 -6.82 -3.72
CA HIS A 234 0.96 -5.61 -4.53
C HIS A 234 -0.35 -4.84 -4.27
N MET A 235 -1.49 -5.53 -4.38
CA MET A 235 -2.79 -4.90 -4.15
C MET A 235 -2.93 -4.38 -2.72
N GLY A 236 -2.50 -5.16 -1.72
CA GLY A 236 -2.55 -4.75 -0.31
C GLY A 236 -1.72 -3.49 -0.03
N THR A 237 -0.50 -3.41 -0.59
CA THR A 237 0.39 -2.26 -0.47
C THR A 237 -0.19 -1.01 -1.15
N MET A 238 -0.71 -1.16 -2.37
CA MET A 238 -1.34 -0.04 -3.09
C MET A 238 -2.57 0.49 -2.36
N VAL A 239 -3.44 -0.38 -1.87
CA VAL A 239 -4.64 0.02 -1.13
C VAL A 239 -4.26 0.69 0.19
N ALA A 240 -3.27 0.18 0.93
CA ALA A 240 -2.80 0.81 2.16
C ALA A 240 -2.29 2.24 1.90
N THR A 241 -1.48 2.41 0.85
CA THR A 241 -0.98 3.73 0.41
C THR A 241 -2.13 4.66 0.00
N TYR A 242 -3.04 4.17 -0.84
CA TYR A 242 -4.22 4.90 -1.29
C TYR A 242 -5.09 5.40 -0.13
N VAL A 243 -5.35 4.53 0.85
CA VAL A 243 -6.14 4.90 2.04
C VAL A 243 -5.43 5.96 2.87
N VAL A 244 -4.13 5.83 3.10
CA VAL A 244 -3.35 6.85 3.82
C VAL A 244 -3.43 8.20 3.10
N LEU A 245 -3.30 8.22 1.78
CA LEU A 245 -3.37 9.45 1.00
C LEU A 245 -4.75 10.09 1.04
N THR A 246 -5.80 9.33 0.74
CA THR A 246 -7.18 9.84 0.68
C THR A 246 -7.71 10.27 2.05
N GLU A 247 -7.25 9.64 3.12
CA GLU A 247 -7.60 10.04 4.48
C GLU A 247 -6.88 11.32 4.92
N ASN A 248 -5.61 11.48 4.55
CA ASN A 248 -4.84 12.65 4.93
C ASN A 248 -5.12 13.87 4.03
N TYR A 249 -5.55 13.65 2.78
CA TYR A 249 -5.83 14.71 1.80
C TYR A 249 -7.24 14.58 1.21
N PRO A 250 -8.32 14.62 2.02
CA PRO A 250 -9.69 14.41 1.54
C PRO A 250 -10.14 15.47 0.53
N GLU A 251 -9.61 16.69 0.61
CA GLU A 251 -9.86 17.79 -0.33
C GLU A 251 -9.24 17.56 -1.72
N LYS A 252 -8.28 16.66 -1.84
CA LYS A 252 -7.67 16.29 -3.12
C LYS A 252 -8.49 15.17 -3.78
N ARG A 253 -9.73 15.51 -4.21
CA ARG A 253 -10.70 14.53 -4.73
C ARG A 253 -10.20 13.70 -5.90
N TRP A 254 -9.27 14.23 -6.69
CA TRP A 254 -8.67 13.53 -7.84
C TRP A 254 -7.84 12.30 -7.45
N ILE A 255 -7.32 12.22 -6.21
CA ILE A 255 -6.58 11.04 -5.73
C ILE A 255 -7.43 9.78 -5.83
N ARG A 256 -8.74 9.90 -5.60
CA ARG A 256 -9.65 8.74 -5.60
C ARG A 256 -9.74 8.08 -6.98
N PRO A 257 -10.17 8.77 -8.06
CA PRO A 257 -10.25 8.14 -9.37
C PRO A 257 -8.88 7.71 -9.89
N VAL A 258 -7.83 8.51 -9.70
CA VAL A 258 -6.47 8.16 -10.15
C VAL A 258 -5.96 6.92 -9.41
N GLY A 259 -6.12 6.83 -8.10
CA GLY A 259 -5.70 5.68 -7.33
C GLY A 259 -6.46 4.40 -7.71
N ILE A 260 -7.78 4.49 -7.89
CA ILE A 260 -8.60 3.34 -8.34
C ILE A 260 -8.15 2.87 -9.73
N SER A 261 -8.00 3.80 -10.69
CA SER A 261 -7.54 3.46 -12.04
C SER A 261 -6.17 2.80 -12.03
N LEU A 262 -5.24 3.33 -11.23
CA LEU A 262 -3.90 2.77 -11.10
C LEU A 262 -3.92 1.36 -10.50
N MET A 263 -4.68 1.15 -9.41
CA MET A 263 -4.85 -0.17 -8.81
C MET A 263 -5.48 -1.17 -9.77
N SER A 264 -6.44 -0.73 -10.59
CA SER A 264 -7.06 -1.57 -11.63
C SER A 264 -6.05 -1.97 -12.71
N LEU A 265 -5.27 -1.00 -13.22
CA LEU A 265 -4.24 -1.27 -14.23
C LEU A 265 -3.17 -2.23 -13.71
N VAL A 266 -2.69 -2.03 -12.48
CA VAL A 266 -1.73 -2.94 -11.85
C VAL A 266 -2.35 -4.32 -11.62
N GLY A 267 -3.61 -4.41 -11.19
CA GLY A 267 -4.33 -5.67 -11.05
C GLY A 267 -4.40 -6.45 -12.36
N LEU A 268 -4.75 -5.77 -13.46
CA LEU A 268 -4.76 -6.37 -14.79
C LEU A 268 -3.35 -6.80 -15.23
N ALA A 269 -2.32 -5.99 -15.00
CA ALA A 269 -0.95 -6.35 -15.32
C ALA A 269 -0.45 -7.57 -14.54
N MET A 270 -0.84 -7.72 -13.27
CA MET A 270 -0.48 -8.89 -12.47
C MET A 270 -1.14 -10.17 -12.99
N ILE A 271 -2.39 -10.11 -13.46
CA ILE A 271 -3.07 -11.23 -14.11
C ILE A 271 -2.42 -11.53 -15.48
N ASN A 272 -2.13 -10.48 -16.26
CA ASN A 272 -1.47 -10.63 -17.57
C ASN A 272 -0.09 -11.32 -17.45
N ASN A 273 0.61 -11.06 -16.36
CA ASN A 273 1.95 -11.61 -16.07
C ASN A 273 1.91 -12.96 -15.33
N ASP A 274 0.74 -13.57 -15.18
CA ASP A 274 0.58 -14.83 -14.44
C ASP A 274 1.12 -14.82 -12.99
N VAL A 275 1.14 -13.65 -12.34
CA VAL A 275 1.67 -13.51 -10.97
C VAL A 275 0.59 -13.75 -9.92
N HIS A 276 -0.60 -13.20 -10.15
CA HIS A 276 -1.74 -13.31 -9.24
C HIS A 276 -3.02 -13.72 -9.96
N TRP A 277 -3.86 -14.44 -9.24
CA TRP A 277 -5.22 -14.72 -9.59
C TRP A 277 -6.12 -13.53 -9.24
N ALA A 278 -7.25 -13.39 -9.91
CA ALA A 278 -8.22 -12.34 -9.58
C ALA A 278 -8.77 -12.49 -8.15
N SER A 279 -8.96 -13.73 -7.70
CA SER A 279 -9.42 -14.07 -6.36
C SER A 279 -8.43 -13.73 -5.24
N ASP A 280 -7.17 -13.41 -5.56
CA ASP A 280 -6.17 -12.96 -4.57
C ASP A 280 -6.39 -11.50 -4.11
N TYR A 281 -7.26 -10.74 -4.80
CA TYR A 281 -7.44 -9.31 -4.56
C TYR A 281 -8.42 -8.94 -3.46
N PRO A 282 -9.60 -9.57 -3.29
CA PRO A 282 -10.59 -9.09 -2.33
C PRO A 282 -10.07 -9.01 -0.90
N LEU A 283 -9.36 -10.04 -0.43
CA LEU A 283 -8.76 -10.03 0.90
C LEU A 283 -7.63 -9.01 1.00
N ALA A 284 -6.81 -8.88 -0.04
CA ALA A 284 -5.72 -7.89 -0.09
C ALA A 284 -6.26 -6.46 0.01
N ILE A 285 -7.37 -6.16 -0.67
CA ILE A 285 -8.06 -4.84 -0.61
C ILE A 285 -8.57 -4.58 0.81
N GLY A 286 -9.28 -5.53 1.40
CA GLY A 286 -9.79 -5.41 2.77
C GLY A 286 -8.68 -5.19 3.79
N MET A 287 -7.59 -5.91 3.64
CA MET A 287 -6.41 -5.84 4.48
C MET A 287 -5.70 -4.48 4.34
N GLY A 288 -5.39 -4.06 3.11
CA GLY A 288 -4.79 -2.76 2.84
C GLY A 288 -5.62 -1.60 3.41
N TYR A 289 -6.95 -1.68 3.27
CA TYR A 289 -7.88 -0.72 3.88
C TYR A 289 -7.78 -0.70 5.42
N ALA A 290 -7.82 -1.86 6.06
CA ALA A 290 -7.77 -1.94 7.52
C ALA A 290 -6.46 -1.38 8.10
N PHE A 291 -5.31 -1.75 7.50
CA PHE A 291 -4.00 -1.25 7.92
C PHE A 291 -3.81 0.24 7.63
N GLY A 292 -4.24 0.72 6.47
CA GLY A 292 -4.21 2.14 6.13
C GLY A 292 -5.04 2.98 7.10
N LYS A 293 -6.30 2.59 7.35
CA LYS A 293 -7.19 3.27 8.31
C LYS A 293 -6.65 3.23 9.74
N ALA A 294 -6.16 2.09 10.19
CA ALA A 294 -5.57 1.95 11.54
C ALA A 294 -4.38 2.89 11.71
N THR A 295 -3.50 2.94 10.71
CA THR A 295 -2.32 3.80 10.74
C THR A 295 -2.69 5.27 10.81
N VAL A 296 -3.64 5.72 9.98
CA VAL A 296 -4.08 7.13 10.01
C VAL A 296 -4.68 7.48 11.38
N LYS A 297 -5.57 6.64 11.93
CA LYS A 297 -6.18 6.86 13.25
C LYS A 297 -5.17 6.93 14.39
N LEU A 298 -4.03 6.26 14.28
CA LEU A 298 -2.97 6.28 15.29
C LEU A 298 -2.08 7.53 15.22
N ASN A 299 -2.07 8.23 14.09
CA ASN A 299 -1.09 9.29 13.82
C ASN A 299 -1.71 10.66 13.56
N ARG A 300 -3.01 10.72 13.29
CA ARG A 300 -3.77 11.96 13.07
C ARG A 300 -4.89 12.07 14.09
N PHE A 301 -5.10 13.26 14.65
CA PHE A 301 -6.23 13.52 15.51
C PHE A 301 -7.28 14.36 14.78
N VAL A 302 -8.55 14.14 15.13
CA VAL A 302 -9.68 14.92 14.64
C VAL A 302 -10.31 15.61 15.84
N LYS A 303 -10.56 16.93 15.73
CA LYS A 303 -11.22 17.69 16.81
C LYS A 303 -12.61 17.10 17.05
N GLY A 304 -12.92 16.77 18.29
CA GLY A 304 -14.19 16.13 18.67
C GLY A 304 -14.10 14.61 18.87
N GLU A 305 -13.09 13.92 18.36
CA GLU A 305 -12.91 12.49 18.63
C GLU A 305 -12.39 12.19 20.05
N PRO A 306 -12.70 10.99 20.63
CA PRO A 306 -12.32 10.64 22.02
C PRO A 306 -10.81 10.71 22.28
N MET A 307 -10.00 10.42 21.29
CA MET A 307 -8.54 10.44 21.41
C MET A 307 -8.01 11.88 21.59
N PHE A 308 -8.69 12.88 21.00
CA PHE A 308 -8.37 14.29 21.20
C PHE A 308 -8.72 14.76 22.63
N LYS A 309 -9.82 14.25 23.21
CA LYS A 309 -10.17 14.52 24.61
C LYS A 309 -9.11 14.03 25.59
N LYS A 310 -8.52 12.85 25.35
CA LYS A 310 -7.42 12.30 26.18
C LYS A 310 -6.14 13.14 26.15
N LEU A 311 -5.86 13.87 25.08
CA LEU A 311 -4.72 14.79 25.01
C LEU A 311 -4.93 16.03 25.87
N LYS A 312 -6.18 16.57 25.90
CA LYS A 312 -6.54 17.74 26.72
C LYS A 312 -6.56 17.46 28.24
N THR A 313 -6.85 16.22 28.64
CA THR A 313 -6.91 15.83 30.06
C THR A 313 -5.55 15.47 30.66
N LYS A 314 -4.49 15.37 29.85
CA LYS A 314 -3.11 15.12 30.29
C LYS A 314 -2.22 16.39 30.26
N SER A 315 -2.78 17.53 29.90
CA SER A 315 -2.18 18.87 30.01
C SER A 315 -2.71 19.57 31.25
#